data_421f631f2d2e8d6b38f6f94a767df258
#
_entry.id   421f631f2d2e8d6b38f6f94a767df258
#
_cell.length_a   1.000
_cell.length_b   1.000
_cell.length_c   1.000
_cell.angle_alpha   90.00
_cell.angle_beta   90.00
_cell.angle_gamma   90.00
#
_symmetry.space_group_name_H-M   'P 1'
#
loop_
_entity.id
_entity.type
_entity.pdbx_description
1 polymer ?
#
loop_
_entity_poly.entity_id
_entity_poly.type
_entity_poly.pdbx_seq_one_letter_code
_entity_poly.pdbx_strand_id
1 'polypeptide(L)'
;MKLVVAIVRTFTVDRIVVAFEGLDNFPGMTVMDTIGFGQRVRTAGDDLNPLKPNKRIEIATPDDMVDEIMRTIRENAHTGKKGDGFVIVLPIEKSSLI
;
A
#
# COMPACT_ATOMS: atom_id res chain seq x y z
N MET A 1 13.39 -8.25 10.40
CA MET A 1 11.95 -8.01 10.16
C MET A 1 11.68 -6.54 9.95
N LYS A 2 10.89 -6.25 8.96
CA LYS A 2 10.45 -4.88 8.66
C LYS A 2 8.94 -4.86 8.52
N LEU A 3 8.36 -3.69 8.76
CA LEU A 3 6.96 -3.43 8.47
C LEU A 3 6.89 -2.53 7.23
N VAL A 4 6.33 -3.06 6.17
CA VAL A 4 6.04 -2.27 4.96
C VAL A 4 4.65 -1.70 5.13
N VAL A 5 4.53 -0.39 5.05
CA VAL A 5 3.26 0.32 5.13
C VAL A 5 3.05 1.07 3.83
N ALA A 6 1.89 0.90 3.22
CA ALA A 6 1.54 1.63 2.01
C ALA A 6 0.17 2.26 2.15
N ILE A 7 0.03 3.48 1.63
CA ILE A 7 -1.27 4.11 1.44
C ILE A 7 -1.48 4.17 -0.07
N VAL A 8 -2.56 3.55 -0.53
CA VAL A 8 -2.83 3.42 -1.97
C VAL A 8 -4.28 3.79 -2.26
N ARG A 9 -4.57 4.04 -3.53
CA ARG A 9 -5.94 4.27 -3.97
C ARG A 9 -6.75 2.99 -3.80
N THR A 10 -7.99 3.13 -3.39
CA THR A 10 -8.89 1.99 -3.10
C THR A 10 -8.93 0.98 -4.26
N PHE A 11 -9.06 1.46 -5.49
CA PHE A 11 -9.24 0.57 -6.64
C PHE A 11 -7.98 -0.19 -7.06
N THR A 12 -6.79 0.15 -6.50
CA THR A 12 -5.55 -0.55 -6.85
C THR A 12 -5.32 -1.81 -6.02
N VAL A 13 -6.05 -2.00 -4.93
CA VAL A 13 -5.83 -3.10 -3.98
C VAL A 13 -5.97 -4.46 -4.67
N ASP A 14 -6.98 -4.63 -5.51
CA ASP A 14 -7.19 -5.94 -6.18
C ASP A 14 -6.01 -6.32 -7.06
N ARG A 15 -5.41 -5.34 -7.76
CA ARG A 15 -4.20 -5.59 -8.57
C ARG A 15 -3.01 -5.97 -7.72
N ILE A 16 -2.88 -5.32 -6.57
CA ILE A 16 -1.79 -5.59 -5.62
C ILE A 16 -1.94 -7.02 -5.07
N VAL A 17 -3.15 -7.41 -4.69
CA VAL A 17 -3.44 -8.76 -4.20
C VAL A 17 -3.08 -9.82 -5.24
N VAL A 18 -3.52 -9.63 -6.48
CA VAL A 18 -3.21 -10.58 -7.57
C VAL A 18 -1.70 -10.71 -7.76
N ALA A 19 -0.98 -9.59 -7.72
CA ALA A 19 0.48 -9.60 -7.86
C ALA A 19 1.15 -10.38 -6.72
N PHE A 20 0.67 -10.20 -5.48
CA PHE A 20 1.23 -10.91 -4.33
C PHE A 20 0.88 -12.40 -4.33
N GLU A 21 -0.26 -12.79 -4.89
CA GLU A 21 -0.60 -14.21 -5.04
C GLU A 21 0.43 -14.96 -5.89
N GLY A 22 1.10 -14.27 -6.80
CA GLY A 22 2.16 -14.85 -7.62
C GLY A 22 3.54 -14.81 -6.99
N LEU A 23 3.68 -14.29 -5.78
CA LEU A 23 4.97 -14.14 -5.11
C LEU A 23 5.21 -15.29 -4.13
N ASP A 24 6.30 -16.04 -4.35
CA ASP A 24 6.65 -17.15 -3.48
C ASP A 24 6.97 -16.66 -2.06
N ASN A 25 6.49 -17.40 -1.07
CA ASN A 25 6.74 -17.13 0.35
C ASN A 25 6.24 -15.76 0.81
N PHE A 26 5.24 -15.19 0.14
CA PHE A 26 4.65 -13.93 0.57
C PHE A 26 4.07 -14.08 1.99
N PRO A 27 4.47 -13.19 2.93
CA PRO A 27 4.09 -13.36 4.35
C PRO A 27 2.64 -13.02 4.67
N GLY A 28 1.93 -12.39 3.75
CA GLY A 28 0.56 -11.95 3.99
C GLY A 28 0.47 -10.44 4.19
N MET A 29 -0.75 -9.91 4.13
CA MET A 29 -0.98 -8.49 4.32
C MET A 29 -2.30 -8.23 5.01
N THR A 30 -2.36 -7.09 5.70
CA THR A 30 -3.59 -6.56 6.29
C THR A 30 -3.96 -5.29 5.55
N VAL A 31 -5.25 -5.14 5.23
CA VAL A 31 -5.77 -3.97 4.53
C VAL A 31 -6.80 -3.30 5.43
N MET A 32 -6.68 -1.98 5.55
CA MET A 32 -7.57 -1.17 6.38
C MET A 32 -8.11 0.00 5.57
N ASP A 33 -9.37 0.34 5.82
CA ASP A 33 -9.93 1.58 5.30
C ASP A 33 -9.31 2.76 6.02
N THR A 34 -9.02 3.82 5.26
CA THR A 34 -8.48 5.05 5.81
C THR A 34 -8.99 6.24 5.03
N ILE A 35 -8.82 7.42 5.61
CA ILE A 35 -9.18 8.69 4.99
C ILE A 35 -7.95 9.57 5.03
N GLY A 36 -7.59 10.12 3.87
CA GLY A 36 -6.40 10.95 3.76
C GLY A 36 -6.70 12.34 3.20
N PHE A 37 -5.84 13.27 3.57
CA PHE A 37 -5.79 14.62 3.02
C PHE A 37 -4.39 14.84 2.46
N GLY A 38 -4.32 15.16 1.17
CA GLY A 38 -3.03 15.38 0.54
C GLY A 38 -3.19 15.90 -0.88
N GLN A 39 -2.09 15.90 -1.62
CA GLN A 39 -2.09 16.34 -3.00
C GLN A 39 -2.74 15.30 -3.88
N ARG A 40 -3.83 15.67 -4.50
CA ARG A 40 -4.55 14.83 -5.46
C ARG A 40 -5.03 15.71 -6.60
N VAL A 41 -4.89 15.22 -7.82
CA VAL A 41 -5.46 15.91 -8.98
C VAL A 41 -6.97 15.80 -8.89
N ARG A 42 -7.64 16.96 -8.91
CA ARG A 42 -9.11 17.02 -8.97
C ARG A 42 -9.56 16.95 -10.42
N THR A 43 -10.59 16.19 -10.67
CA THR A 43 -11.22 16.10 -11.99
C THR A 43 -12.66 16.60 -11.91
N ALA A 44 -13.25 16.83 -13.07
CA ALA A 44 -14.67 17.20 -13.15
C ALA A 44 -15.50 16.10 -12.48
N GLY A 45 -16.41 16.49 -11.59
CA GLY A 45 -17.23 15.55 -10.85
C GLY A 45 -16.71 15.20 -9.46
N ASP A 46 -15.48 15.58 -9.12
CA ASP A 46 -15.00 15.44 -7.75
C ASP A 46 -15.80 16.36 -6.82
N ASP A 47 -16.12 15.87 -5.63
CA ASP A 47 -16.70 16.72 -4.63
C ASP A 47 -15.66 17.68 -4.05
N LEU A 48 -16.12 18.66 -3.26
CA LEU A 48 -15.24 19.65 -2.64
C LEU A 48 -14.59 19.16 -1.35
N ASN A 49 -14.92 17.94 -0.91
CA ASN A 49 -14.35 17.41 0.31
C ASN A 49 -12.89 17.05 0.09
N PRO A 50 -11.93 17.69 0.81
CA PRO A 50 -10.52 17.39 0.65
C PRO A 50 -10.13 16.03 1.24
N LEU A 51 -10.96 15.44 2.11
CA LEU A 51 -10.71 14.13 2.71
C LEU A 51 -11.19 13.04 1.76
N LYS A 52 -10.29 12.16 1.36
CA LYS A 52 -10.59 11.11 0.39
C LYS A 52 -10.31 9.74 0.96
N PRO A 53 -11.12 8.72 0.62
CA PRO A 53 -10.86 7.35 1.05
C PRO A 53 -9.64 6.78 0.34
N ASN A 54 -8.85 6.05 1.10
CA ASN A 54 -7.72 5.27 0.60
C ASN A 54 -7.72 3.92 1.32
N LYS A 55 -6.74 3.09 0.99
CA LYS A 55 -6.49 1.85 1.73
C LYS A 55 -5.09 1.90 2.32
N ARG A 56 -4.97 1.48 3.57
CA ARG A 56 -3.68 1.26 4.22
C ARG A 56 -3.36 -0.22 4.18
N ILE A 57 -2.17 -0.54 3.70
CA ILE A 57 -1.66 -1.91 3.64
C ILE A 57 -0.53 -2.03 4.64
N GLU A 58 -0.51 -3.12 5.40
CA GLU A 58 0.58 -3.44 6.33
C GLU A 58 1.08 -4.85 6.05
N ILE A 59 2.39 -4.99 5.92
CA ILE A 59 3.06 -6.26 5.64
C ILE A 59 4.28 -6.39 6.54
N ALA A 60 4.25 -7.33 7.49
CA ALA A 60 5.43 -7.68 8.28
C ALA A 60 6.22 -8.72 7.48
N THR A 61 7.49 -8.44 7.20
CA THR A 61 8.27 -9.26 6.27
C THR A 61 9.72 -9.41 6.71
N PRO A 62 10.36 -10.54 6.34
CA PRO A 62 11.82 -10.63 6.43
C PRO A 62 12.49 -9.53 5.61
N ASP A 63 13.68 -9.13 6.05
CA ASP A 63 14.43 -8.04 5.42
C ASP A 63 14.70 -8.28 3.93
N ASP A 64 14.96 -9.54 3.56
CA ASP A 64 15.33 -9.90 2.19
C ASP A 64 14.17 -9.83 1.18
N MET A 65 12.93 -9.66 1.64
CA MET A 65 11.76 -9.52 0.76
C MET A 65 11.29 -8.07 0.61
N VAL A 66 11.87 -7.13 1.35
CA VAL A 66 11.38 -5.74 1.40
C VAL A 66 11.37 -5.09 0.02
N ASP A 67 12.48 -5.19 -0.71
CA ASP A 67 12.61 -4.51 -2.00
C ASP A 67 11.62 -5.04 -3.02
N GLU A 68 11.40 -6.35 -3.07
CA GLU A 68 10.45 -6.98 -3.98
C GLU A 68 9.02 -6.59 -3.63
N ILE A 69 8.69 -6.58 -2.34
CA ILE A 69 7.36 -6.16 -1.87
C ILE A 69 7.09 -4.70 -2.23
N MET A 70 8.05 -3.81 -1.95
CA MET A 70 7.91 -2.39 -2.30
C MET A 70 7.72 -2.18 -3.79
N ARG A 71 8.52 -2.86 -4.60
CA ARG A 71 8.42 -2.76 -6.06
C ARG A 71 7.06 -3.23 -6.55
N THR A 72 6.58 -4.36 -6.04
CA THR A 72 5.28 -4.92 -6.41
C THR A 72 4.15 -3.93 -6.10
N ILE A 73 4.18 -3.31 -4.92
CA ILE A 73 3.20 -2.29 -4.56
C ILE A 73 3.28 -1.11 -5.52
N ARG A 74 4.48 -0.56 -5.75
CA ARG A 74 4.65 0.60 -6.63
C ARG A 74 4.14 0.33 -8.04
N GLU A 75 4.49 -0.81 -8.61
CA GLU A 75 4.09 -1.14 -9.98
C GLU A 75 2.58 -1.30 -10.13
N ASN A 76 1.92 -1.83 -9.11
CA ASN A 76 0.48 -2.11 -9.16
C ASN A 76 -0.39 -0.99 -8.63
N ALA A 77 0.16 -0.07 -7.86
CA ALA A 77 -0.56 1.10 -7.36
C ALA A 77 -0.40 2.33 -8.25
N HIS A 78 0.54 2.31 -9.18
CA HIS A 78 0.85 3.45 -10.03
C HIS A 78 -0.27 3.69 -11.05
N THR A 79 -0.77 4.94 -11.11
CA THR A 79 -1.74 5.37 -12.12
C THR A 79 -1.18 6.47 -13.03
N GLY A 80 -0.04 7.07 -12.66
CA GLY A 80 0.54 8.20 -13.36
C GLY A 80 -0.01 9.56 -12.93
N LYS A 81 -0.90 9.58 -11.95
CA LYS A 81 -1.48 10.83 -11.42
C LYS A 81 -0.93 11.13 -10.04
N LYS A 82 -0.93 12.42 -9.66
CA LYS A 82 -0.60 12.80 -8.29
C LYS A 82 -1.59 12.18 -7.31
N GLY A 83 -1.11 11.79 -6.15
CA GLY A 83 -1.96 11.22 -5.11
C GLY A 83 -2.16 9.72 -5.25
N ASP A 84 -1.28 9.03 -5.98
CA ASP A 84 -1.30 7.56 -6.06
C ASP A 84 -0.98 6.91 -4.72
N GLY A 85 -0.30 7.63 -3.82
CA GLY A 85 0.06 7.12 -2.52
C GLY A 85 1.56 7.03 -2.32
N PHE A 86 1.93 6.28 -1.30
CA PHE A 86 3.34 6.08 -0.96
C PHE A 86 3.52 4.74 -0.28
N VAL A 87 4.77 4.29 -0.20
CA VAL A 87 5.17 3.12 0.56
C VAL A 87 6.36 3.49 1.44
N ILE A 88 6.32 3.07 2.70
CA ILE A 88 7.40 3.29 3.66
C ILE A 88 7.74 1.98 4.34
N VAL A 89 8.93 1.94 4.94
CA VAL A 89 9.42 0.76 5.66
C VAL A 89 9.90 1.20 7.04
N LEU A 90 9.45 0.46 8.05
CA LEU A 90 9.82 0.69 9.44
C LEU A 90 10.50 -0.56 10.01
N PRO A 91 11.46 -0.39 10.93
CA PRO A 91 12.01 -1.54 11.62
C PRO A 91 11.01 -2.14 12.60
N ILE A 92 11.03 -3.46 12.75
CA ILE A 92 10.28 -4.19 13.77
C ILE A 92 11.27 -4.69 14.80
N GLU A 93 11.14 -4.25 16.05
CA GLU A 93 12.04 -4.70 17.12
C GLU A 93 11.79 -6.15 17.51
N LYS A 94 10.53 -6.53 17.61
CA LYS A 94 10.11 -7.87 18.02
C LYS A 94 8.87 -8.28 17.26
N SER A 95 8.79 -9.55 16.93
CA SER A 95 7.58 -10.13 16.36
C SER A 95 7.40 -11.54 16.89
N SER A 96 6.16 -12.00 16.93
CA SER A 96 5.84 -13.37 17.31
C SER A 96 4.56 -13.77 16.59
N LEU A 97 4.56 -14.98 16.07
CA LEU A 97 3.33 -15.58 15.57
C LEU A 97 2.43 -15.92 16.76
N ILE A 98 1.14 -15.83 16.57
CA ILE A 98 0.16 -16.20 17.58
C ILE A 98 -0.06 -17.74 17.54
#